data_0c060f0b7197a50cdcb84ebd42b18c16
#
_entry.id   0c060f0b7197a50cdcb84ebd42b18c16
#
_cell.length_a   1.000
_cell.length_b   1.000
_cell.length_c   1.000
_cell.angle_alpha   90.00
_cell.angle_beta   90.00
_cell.angle_gamma   90.00
#
_symmetry.space_group_name_H-M   'P 1'
#
loop_
_entity.id
_entity.type
_entity.pdbx_description
1 polymer ?
#
loop_
_entity_poly.entity_id
_entity_poly.type
_entity_poly.pdbx_seq_one_letter_code
_entity_poly.pdbx_strand_id
1 'polypeptide(L)'
;YYCIIMAGGTGRRFWPYSRKALPKQFLDFFGTGQTMLQQTYERYKQIVSPENIYITTHSDYRDIVLKQLPDVRENQLIVEEERRNTAPSIAYAAHVLMNINPNATMIVAPSDNLIMRPEAFKEAMLKGLDFASRSEKLVNIGIKPTYPETGYGYIQIDEEEECGFHKIKTFIEKPAGEFAKMFVESNEFYWNTGIFIWHVKTILEAFHNIMPDICPRVEADMPDFRTCPNSSIDTRVLEKSDTVYVQVCDFGWADIGTWKSLYDNLPKDRNKNVIINSDTLLYNCKNNIIQLPEGKLAVIQDLDGYLVAEQGNGLIICKKEDQQSIR
;
A
#
# COMPACT_ATOMS: atom_id res chain seq x y z
N TYR A 1 20.64 0.08 4.83
CA TYR A 1 19.29 0.32 4.37
C TYR A 1 18.30 -0.55 5.14
N TYR A 2 17.10 -0.02 5.38
CA TYR A 2 16.02 -0.67 6.11
C TYR A 2 14.72 -0.60 5.32
N CYS A 3 13.77 -1.48 5.63
CA CYS A 3 12.42 -1.44 5.07
C CYS A 3 11.38 -1.64 6.17
N ILE A 4 10.37 -0.79 6.19
CA ILE A 4 9.18 -0.90 7.04
C ILE A 4 8.00 -1.26 6.14
N ILE A 5 7.44 -2.46 6.31
CA ILE A 5 6.23 -2.89 5.60
C ILE A 5 5.03 -2.65 6.51
N MET A 6 4.10 -1.80 6.08
CA MET A 6 2.91 -1.46 6.84
C MET A 6 1.77 -2.46 6.59
N ALA A 7 1.44 -3.29 7.57
CA ALA A 7 0.44 -4.37 7.49
C ALA A 7 -0.69 -4.25 8.53
N GLY A 8 -0.97 -3.04 9.06
CA GLY A 8 -1.99 -2.79 10.09
C GLY A 8 -3.42 -2.54 9.59
N GLY A 9 -3.62 -2.40 8.28
CA GLY A 9 -4.90 -2.07 7.67
C GLY A 9 -6.00 -3.13 7.86
N THR A 10 -7.28 -2.72 7.94
CA THR A 10 -8.42 -3.64 8.14
C THR A 10 -8.94 -4.29 6.87
N GLY A 11 -8.60 -3.76 5.69
CA GLY A 11 -8.84 -4.36 4.36
C GLY A 11 -10.26 -4.86 4.06
N ARG A 12 -11.32 -4.20 4.55
CA ARG A 12 -12.71 -4.69 4.51
C ARG A 12 -13.38 -4.69 3.13
N ARG A 13 -12.84 -3.96 2.16
CA ARG A 13 -13.49 -3.72 0.86
C ARG A 13 -13.61 -4.94 -0.05
N PHE A 14 -13.01 -6.08 0.32
CA PHE A 14 -13.08 -7.35 -0.40
C PHE A 14 -13.99 -8.38 0.29
N TRP A 15 -14.95 -7.93 1.08
CA TRP A 15 -15.93 -8.86 1.64
C TRP A 15 -16.63 -9.68 0.54
N PRO A 16 -16.86 -10.97 0.73
CA PRO A 16 -16.63 -11.80 1.92
C PRO A 16 -15.22 -12.42 2.00
N TYR A 17 -14.35 -12.20 1.00
CA TYR A 17 -13.01 -12.75 0.94
C TYR A 17 -12.12 -12.15 2.03
N SER A 18 -12.11 -10.81 2.21
CA SER A 18 -11.47 -10.18 3.36
C SER A 18 -12.47 -9.97 4.51
N ARG A 19 -12.00 -10.16 5.74
CA ARG A 19 -12.77 -9.98 6.98
C ARG A 19 -11.91 -9.29 8.03
N LYS A 20 -12.53 -8.82 9.13
CA LYS A 20 -11.78 -8.22 10.25
C LYS A 20 -10.66 -9.15 10.77
N ALA A 21 -10.95 -10.45 10.87
CA ALA A 21 -9.97 -11.44 11.34
C ALA A 21 -8.92 -11.82 10.27
N LEU A 22 -9.19 -11.53 8.99
CA LEU A 22 -8.30 -11.87 7.88
C LEU A 22 -8.36 -10.75 6.82
N PRO A 23 -7.67 -9.61 7.04
CA PRO A 23 -7.61 -8.51 6.10
C PRO A 23 -6.94 -8.85 4.76
N LYS A 24 -7.13 -7.97 3.77
CA LYS A 24 -6.70 -8.17 2.39
C LYS A 24 -5.21 -8.53 2.25
N GLN A 25 -4.34 -7.91 3.02
CA GLN A 25 -2.89 -8.12 2.93
C GLN A 25 -2.47 -9.57 3.27
N PHE A 26 -3.29 -10.31 3.98
CA PHE A 26 -3.05 -11.71 4.36
C PHE A 26 -3.71 -12.72 3.42
N LEU A 27 -4.20 -12.28 2.25
CA LEU A 27 -4.90 -13.09 1.26
C LEU A 27 -4.08 -13.22 -0.03
N ASP A 28 -4.25 -14.36 -0.71
CA ASP A 28 -3.75 -14.58 -2.06
C ASP A 28 -4.82 -14.18 -3.09
N PHE A 29 -4.70 -13.00 -3.65
CA PHE A 29 -5.62 -12.51 -4.69
C PHE A 29 -5.24 -12.97 -6.10
N PHE A 30 -4.04 -13.50 -6.28
CA PHE A 30 -3.50 -13.76 -7.61
C PHE A 30 -3.35 -15.25 -7.92
N GLY A 31 -3.71 -16.13 -6.98
CA GLY A 31 -3.56 -17.57 -7.14
C GLY A 31 -2.11 -18.05 -7.24
N THR A 32 -1.20 -17.32 -6.62
CA THR A 32 0.24 -17.59 -6.66
C THR A 32 0.72 -18.53 -5.54
N GLY A 33 -0.17 -18.86 -4.60
CA GLY A 33 0.19 -19.55 -3.36
C GLY A 33 0.83 -18.64 -2.31
N GLN A 34 0.93 -17.33 -2.58
CA GLN A 34 1.49 -16.33 -1.68
C GLN A 34 0.50 -15.19 -1.42
N THR A 35 0.38 -14.79 -0.16
CA THR A 35 -0.41 -13.62 0.21
C THR A 35 0.25 -12.33 -0.24
N MET A 36 -0.48 -11.21 -0.28
CA MET A 36 0.08 -9.91 -0.67
C MET A 36 1.24 -9.50 0.25
N LEU A 37 1.14 -9.77 1.55
CA LEU A 37 2.22 -9.53 2.50
C LEU A 37 3.46 -10.36 2.18
N GLN A 38 3.31 -11.65 1.87
CA GLN A 38 4.42 -12.53 1.50
C GLN A 38 5.10 -12.05 0.21
N GLN A 39 4.32 -11.73 -0.82
CA GLN A 39 4.86 -11.18 -2.07
C GLN A 39 5.61 -9.86 -1.86
N THR A 40 5.09 -8.99 -0.98
CA THR A 40 5.74 -7.72 -0.64
C THR A 40 7.05 -7.97 0.11
N TYR A 41 7.05 -8.86 1.11
CA TYR A 41 8.26 -9.22 1.85
C TYR A 41 9.35 -9.81 0.95
N GLU A 42 9.01 -10.78 0.10
CA GLU A 42 9.95 -11.38 -0.85
C GLU A 42 10.53 -10.36 -1.85
N ARG A 43 9.73 -9.39 -2.27
CA ARG A 43 10.17 -8.28 -3.13
C ARG A 43 11.20 -7.41 -2.44
N TYR A 44 10.99 -7.03 -1.18
CA TYR A 44 11.93 -6.19 -0.45
C TYR A 44 13.19 -6.93 0.00
N LYS A 45 13.16 -8.25 0.16
CA LYS A 45 14.37 -9.08 0.35
C LYS A 45 15.37 -9.00 -0.79
N GLN A 46 14.94 -8.58 -1.99
CA GLN A 46 15.84 -8.33 -3.12
C GLN A 46 16.56 -6.97 -3.05
N ILE A 47 16.16 -6.11 -2.11
CA ILE A 47 16.63 -4.72 -1.99
C ILE A 47 17.41 -4.52 -0.69
N VAL A 48 16.92 -5.05 0.41
CA VAL A 48 17.51 -4.94 1.74
C VAL A 48 17.66 -6.31 2.39
N SER A 49 18.64 -6.46 3.28
CA SER A 49 18.85 -7.72 4.02
C SER A 49 17.63 -8.05 4.89
N PRO A 50 17.24 -9.34 4.99
CA PRO A 50 16.04 -9.75 5.74
C PRO A 50 16.02 -9.28 7.20
N GLU A 51 17.17 -9.20 7.87
CA GLU A 51 17.31 -8.69 9.23
C GLU A 51 16.98 -7.20 9.38
N ASN A 52 16.95 -6.45 8.28
CA ASN A 52 16.63 -5.02 8.22
C ASN A 52 15.20 -4.75 7.70
N ILE A 53 14.38 -5.79 7.53
CA ILE A 53 12.96 -5.65 7.16
C ILE A 53 12.13 -5.75 8.44
N TYR A 54 11.38 -4.71 8.74
CA TYR A 54 10.46 -4.64 9.88
C TYR A 54 9.02 -4.58 9.38
N ILE A 55 8.11 -5.15 10.15
CA ILE A 55 6.68 -5.16 9.83
C ILE A 55 5.93 -4.36 10.90
N THR A 56 5.27 -3.26 10.53
CA THR A 56 4.31 -2.63 11.44
C THR A 56 2.95 -3.29 11.27
N THR A 57 2.32 -3.65 12.38
CA THR A 57 1.01 -4.32 12.36
C THR A 57 0.23 -4.05 13.64
N HIS A 58 -1.07 -4.29 13.60
CA HIS A 58 -1.90 -4.24 14.81
C HIS A 58 -1.76 -5.55 15.62
N SER A 59 -1.92 -5.46 16.94
CA SER A 59 -1.83 -6.61 17.84
C SER A 59 -2.74 -7.78 17.44
N ASP A 60 -3.93 -7.53 16.90
CA ASP A 60 -4.84 -8.57 16.37
C ASP A 60 -4.19 -9.42 15.25
N TYR A 61 -3.16 -8.92 14.58
CA TYR A 61 -2.57 -9.57 13.40
C TYR A 61 -1.15 -10.09 13.63
N ARG A 62 -0.58 -9.91 14.84
CA ARG A 62 0.77 -10.34 15.18
C ARG A 62 1.02 -11.82 14.81
N ASP A 63 0.15 -12.70 15.25
CA ASP A 63 0.33 -14.14 15.06
C ASP A 63 0.18 -14.56 13.59
N ILE A 64 -0.69 -13.89 12.84
CA ILE A 64 -0.84 -14.18 11.40
C ILE A 64 0.38 -13.70 10.60
N VAL A 65 0.97 -12.56 10.97
CA VAL A 65 2.22 -12.09 10.36
C VAL A 65 3.34 -13.11 10.59
N LEU A 66 3.57 -13.55 11.83
CA LEU A 66 4.61 -14.54 12.16
C LEU A 66 4.36 -15.88 11.48
N LYS A 67 3.11 -16.30 11.34
CA LYS A 67 2.76 -17.53 10.62
C LYS A 67 3.04 -17.43 9.12
N GLN A 68 2.75 -16.27 8.50
CA GLN A 68 2.96 -16.07 7.06
C GLN A 68 4.41 -15.74 6.69
N LEU A 69 5.16 -15.14 7.61
CA LEU A 69 6.56 -14.74 7.43
C LEU A 69 7.44 -15.42 8.48
N PRO A 70 7.71 -16.72 8.35
CA PRO A 70 8.45 -17.49 9.36
C PRO A 70 9.91 -17.03 9.51
N ASP A 71 10.47 -16.34 8.53
CA ASP A 71 11.82 -15.78 8.59
C ASP A 71 11.90 -14.48 9.43
N VAL A 72 10.76 -13.86 9.71
CA VAL A 72 10.67 -12.61 10.49
C VAL A 72 10.70 -12.95 11.98
N ARG A 73 11.63 -12.34 12.71
CA ARG A 73 11.77 -12.51 14.16
C ARG A 73 10.81 -11.57 14.89
N GLU A 74 10.45 -11.89 16.13
CA GLU A 74 9.57 -11.06 16.95
C GLU A 74 10.07 -9.64 17.14
N ASN A 75 11.38 -9.43 17.25
CA ASN A 75 11.97 -8.10 17.39
C ASN A 75 11.97 -7.28 16.09
N GLN A 76 11.55 -7.85 14.98
CA GLN A 76 11.29 -7.15 13.70
C GLN A 76 9.80 -6.77 13.55
N LEU A 77 8.94 -7.14 14.50
CA LEU A 77 7.56 -6.69 14.54
C LEU A 77 7.44 -5.42 15.38
N ILE A 78 6.87 -4.39 14.78
CA ILE A 78 6.45 -3.15 15.44
C ILE A 78 4.95 -3.24 15.62
N VAL A 79 4.51 -3.62 16.84
CA VAL A 79 3.12 -3.92 17.13
C VAL A 79 2.43 -2.69 17.70
N GLU A 80 1.29 -2.33 17.12
CA GLU A 80 0.42 -1.24 17.53
C GLU A 80 -0.83 -1.80 18.23
N GLU A 81 -1.17 -1.29 19.40
CA GLU A 81 -2.39 -1.68 20.09
C GLU A 81 -3.64 -0.95 19.59
N GLU A 82 -3.45 0.22 18.98
CA GLU A 82 -4.52 1.06 18.44
C GLU A 82 -4.18 1.55 17.03
N ARG A 83 -5.17 1.55 16.16
CA ARG A 83 -5.03 2.05 14.78
C ARG A 83 -5.17 3.57 14.75
N ARG A 84 -4.09 4.28 14.48
CA ARG A 84 -4.03 5.75 14.41
C ARG A 84 -3.56 6.28 13.07
N ASN A 85 -3.79 5.49 11.99
CA ASN A 85 -3.36 5.82 10.64
C ASN A 85 -1.83 5.81 10.49
N THR A 86 -1.29 6.35 9.38
CA THR A 86 0.10 6.13 8.98
C THR A 86 1.12 7.02 9.72
N ALA A 87 0.75 8.24 10.13
CA ALA A 87 1.72 9.13 10.78
C ALA A 87 2.27 8.59 12.11
N PRO A 88 1.46 8.14 13.09
CA PRO A 88 1.98 7.55 14.32
C PRO A 88 2.76 6.27 14.11
N SER A 89 2.31 5.41 13.18
CA SER A 89 2.98 4.17 12.83
C SER A 89 4.39 4.42 12.30
N ILE A 90 4.54 5.37 11.38
CA ILE A 90 5.83 5.74 10.78
C ILE A 90 6.73 6.42 11.79
N ALA A 91 6.19 7.33 12.62
CA ALA A 91 6.97 8.00 13.67
C ALA A 91 7.57 7.00 14.66
N TYR A 92 6.76 6.03 15.10
CA TYR A 92 7.22 4.97 16.00
C TYR A 92 8.27 4.06 15.33
N ALA A 93 8.02 3.65 14.10
CA ALA A 93 8.99 2.84 13.35
C ALA A 93 10.32 3.58 13.15
N ALA A 94 10.28 4.88 12.85
CA ALA A 94 11.48 5.70 12.73
C ALA A 94 12.22 5.83 14.07
N HIS A 95 11.51 6.00 15.19
CA HIS A 95 12.10 6.02 16.52
C HIS A 95 12.79 4.69 16.86
N VAL A 96 12.13 3.55 16.60
CA VAL A 96 12.73 2.22 16.79
C VAL A 96 14.01 2.09 15.99
N LEU A 97 14.00 2.46 14.71
CA LEU A 97 15.18 2.39 13.85
C LEU A 97 16.28 3.36 14.28
N MET A 98 15.93 4.56 14.75
CA MET A 98 16.89 5.53 15.27
C MET A 98 17.71 4.96 16.45
N ASN A 99 17.04 4.18 17.33
CA ASN A 99 17.70 3.52 18.46
C ASN A 99 18.59 2.33 18.02
N ILE A 100 18.25 1.68 16.90
CA ILE A 100 19.05 0.57 16.35
C ILE A 100 20.23 1.09 15.53
N ASN A 101 19.97 2.04 14.64
CA ASN A 101 20.99 2.63 13.76
C ASN A 101 20.65 4.09 13.41
N PRO A 102 21.28 5.07 14.06
CA PRO A 102 21.05 6.48 13.78
C PRO A 102 21.41 6.95 12.36
N ASN A 103 22.09 6.12 11.58
CA ASN A 103 22.42 6.38 10.18
C ASN A 103 21.54 5.57 9.21
N ALA A 104 20.40 5.06 9.68
CA ALA A 104 19.48 4.30 8.85
C ALA A 104 18.84 5.17 7.77
N THR A 105 18.83 4.66 6.54
CA THR A 105 17.94 5.12 5.47
C THR A 105 16.88 4.04 5.28
N MET A 106 15.61 4.43 5.31
CA MET A 106 14.50 3.49 5.36
C MET A 106 13.50 3.71 4.23
N ILE A 107 13.00 2.60 3.68
CA ILE A 107 11.79 2.56 2.86
C ILE A 107 10.62 2.33 3.80
N VAL A 108 9.52 3.04 3.59
CA VAL A 108 8.20 2.75 4.17
C VAL A 108 7.27 2.35 3.04
N ALA A 109 6.60 1.22 3.15
CA ALA A 109 5.80 0.68 2.07
C ALA A 109 4.51 0.01 2.55
N PRO A 110 3.38 0.16 1.81
CA PRO A 110 2.20 -0.65 2.02
C PRO A 110 2.47 -2.14 1.74
N SER A 111 1.80 -3.03 2.47
CA SER A 111 1.91 -4.49 2.31
C SER A 111 1.09 -5.08 1.17
N ASP A 112 0.38 -4.27 0.41
CA ASP A 112 -0.73 -4.70 -0.45
C ASP A 112 -0.74 -4.02 -1.83
N ASN A 113 0.42 -3.56 -2.31
CA ASN A 113 0.61 -3.05 -3.66
C ASN A 113 1.00 -4.14 -4.65
N LEU A 114 0.39 -4.12 -5.83
CA LEU A 114 0.81 -4.90 -6.97
C LEU A 114 1.96 -4.20 -7.69
N ILE A 115 3.03 -4.94 -7.99
CA ILE A 115 4.17 -4.49 -8.79
C ILE A 115 4.37 -5.48 -9.94
N MET A 116 4.30 -4.99 -11.17
CA MET A 116 4.35 -5.84 -12.37
C MET A 116 5.76 -6.04 -12.93
N ARG A 117 6.68 -5.09 -12.67
CA ARG A 117 8.06 -5.12 -13.17
C ARG A 117 9.06 -5.07 -12.00
N PRO A 118 9.40 -6.23 -11.40
CA PRO A 118 10.20 -6.31 -10.19
C PRO A 118 11.60 -5.70 -10.32
N GLU A 119 12.27 -5.88 -11.46
CA GLU A 119 13.62 -5.35 -11.67
C GLU A 119 13.61 -3.81 -11.74
N ALA A 120 12.69 -3.22 -12.49
CA ALA A 120 12.53 -1.77 -12.55
C ALA A 120 12.17 -1.18 -11.18
N PHE A 121 11.37 -1.90 -10.40
CA PHE A 121 11.06 -1.54 -9.01
C PHE A 121 12.31 -1.54 -8.14
N LYS A 122 13.11 -2.60 -8.21
CA LYS A 122 14.36 -2.72 -7.44
C LYS A 122 15.32 -1.57 -7.76
N GLU A 123 15.53 -1.29 -9.04
CA GLU A 123 16.38 -0.16 -9.48
C GLU A 123 15.87 1.19 -8.94
N ALA A 124 14.56 1.41 -9.02
CA ALA A 124 13.95 2.63 -8.50
C ALA A 124 14.15 2.77 -6.99
N MET A 125 13.94 1.70 -6.21
CA MET A 125 14.14 1.73 -4.76
C MET A 125 15.60 1.99 -4.39
N LEU A 126 16.55 1.35 -5.07
CA LEU A 126 17.98 1.56 -4.83
C LEU A 126 18.41 3.00 -5.16
N LYS A 127 17.90 3.58 -6.26
CA LYS A 127 18.13 4.99 -6.59
C LYS A 127 17.57 5.93 -5.52
N GLY A 128 16.35 5.68 -5.05
CA GLY A 128 15.72 6.46 -3.98
C GLY A 128 16.47 6.37 -2.65
N LEU A 129 16.93 5.18 -2.27
CA LEU A 129 17.73 4.96 -1.06
C LEU A 129 19.08 5.69 -1.12
N ASP A 130 19.74 5.63 -2.27
CA ASP A 130 21.01 6.33 -2.47
C ASP A 130 20.84 7.85 -2.36
N PHE A 131 19.83 8.43 -3.00
CA PHE A 131 19.51 9.85 -2.92
C PHE A 131 19.16 10.27 -1.49
N ALA A 132 18.23 9.58 -0.83
CA ALA A 132 17.79 9.89 0.53
C ALA A 132 18.91 9.72 1.58
N SER A 133 19.90 8.84 1.34
CA SER A 133 21.03 8.62 2.26
C SER A 133 22.02 9.78 2.28
N ARG A 134 22.02 10.61 1.22
CA ARG A 134 22.97 11.72 1.04
C ARG A 134 22.31 13.10 1.10
N SER A 135 21.00 13.13 1.23
CA SER A 135 20.22 14.37 1.26
C SER A 135 19.33 14.42 2.49
N GLU A 136 18.93 15.62 2.87
CA GLU A 136 17.93 15.87 3.92
C GLU A 136 16.51 15.94 3.31
N LYS A 137 16.26 15.13 2.28
CA LYS A 137 14.99 15.13 1.55
C LYS A 137 14.10 13.97 1.97
N LEU A 138 12.79 14.21 1.96
CA LEU A 138 11.76 13.19 2.09
C LEU A 138 11.33 12.78 0.68
N VAL A 139 11.56 11.53 0.32
CA VAL A 139 11.28 11.03 -1.03
C VAL A 139 9.94 10.27 -1.05
N ASN A 140 9.08 10.64 -1.98
CA ASN A 140 7.88 9.89 -2.34
C ASN A 140 8.09 9.19 -3.69
N ILE A 141 7.48 8.03 -3.88
CA ILE A 141 7.47 7.34 -5.17
C ILE A 141 6.17 7.67 -5.90
N GLY A 142 6.30 8.30 -7.07
CA GLY A 142 5.19 8.69 -7.93
C GLY A 142 5.12 7.86 -9.20
N ILE A 143 3.91 7.53 -9.65
CA ILE A 143 3.65 6.81 -10.89
C ILE A 143 2.85 7.68 -11.85
N LYS A 144 3.24 7.72 -13.13
CA LYS A 144 2.50 8.47 -14.14
C LYS A 144 1.09 7.89 -14.29
N PRO A 145 0.03 8.70 -14.11
CA PRO A 145 -1.33 8.22 -14.26
C PRO A 145 -1.62 7.87 -15.72
N THR A 146 -2.28 6.73 -15.93
CA THR A 146 -2.69 6.24 -17.24
C THR A 146 -4.19 6.36 -17.48
N TYR A 147 -4.95 6.65 -16.41
CA TYR A 147 -6.40 6.89 -16.44
C TYR A 147 -6.81 7.75 -15.22
N PRO A 148 -8.00 8.39 -15.25
CA PRO A 148 -8.44 9.28 -14.17
C PRO A 148 -8.99 8.49 -12.98
N GLU A 149 -8.10 7.96 -12.12
CA GLU A 149 -8.48 7.24 -10.90
C GLU A 149 -8.84 8.22 -9.78
N THR A 150 -10.00 8.03 -9.18
CA THR A 150 -10.49 8.87 -8.08
C THR A 150 -10.22 8.28 -6.70
N GLY A 151 -9.76 7.05 -6.63
CA GLY A 151 -9.42 6.34 -5.40
C GLY A 151 -8.00 6.56 -4.91
N TYR A 152 -7.15 7.21 -5.72
CA TYR A 152 -5.73 7.47 -5.42
C TYR A 152 -5.47 8.91 -5.03
N GLY A 153 -4.42 9.14 -4.27
CA GLY A 153 -3.81 10.45 -4.09
C GLY A 153 -3.00 10.85 -5.33
N TYR A 154 -2.93 12.15 -5.60
CA TYR A 154 -2.13 12.74 -6.67
C TYR A 154 -1.09 13.68 -6.09
N ILE A 155 0.05 13.74 -6.75
CA ILE A 155 1.18 14.62 -6.44
C ILE A 155 1.39 15.53 -7.64
N GLN A 156 1.37 16.84 -7.43
CA GLN A 156 1.82 17.80 -8.44
C GLN A 156 3.29 18.11 -8.26
N ILE A 157 4.06 18.01 -9.32
CA ILE A 157 5.49 18.35 -9.32
C ILE A 157 5.72 19.84 -9.53
N ASP A 158 6.83 20.34 -9.00
CA ASP A 158 7.38 21.65 -9.27
C ASP A 158 8.42 21.58 -10.41
N GLU A 159 8.85 22.73 -10.92
CA GLU A 159 9.97 22.82 -11.88
C GLU A 159 11.33 22.51 -11.24
N GLU A 160 11.44 22.63 -9.91
CA GLU A 160 12.66 22.33 -9.17
C GLU A 160 12.96 20.84 -9.19
N GLU A 161 14.14 20.49 -9.70
CA GLU A 161 14.63 19.10 -9.82
C GLU A 161 16.04 18.97 -9.24
N GLU A 162 16.28 17.86 -8.54
CA GLU A 162 17.59 17.48 -8.03
C GLU A 162 17.87 16.01 -8.35
N CYS A 163 18.87 15.72 -9.18
CA CYS A 163 19.29 14.35 -9.56
C CYS A 163 18.18 13.45 -10.14
N GLY A 164 17.19 14.03 -10.81
CA GLY A 164 16.02 13.31 -11.36
C GLY A 164 14.91 13.06 -10.34
N PHE A 165 14.91 13.83 -9.23
CA PHE A 165 13.85 13.90 -8.25
C PHE A 165 13.22 15.29 -8.32
N HIS A 166 11.91 15.37 -8.51
CA HIS A 166 11.20 16.64 -8.59
C HIS A 166 10.68 17.05 -7.23
N LYS A 167 10.80 18.32 -6.89
CA LYS A 167 10.16 18.86 -5.69
C LYS A 167 8.63 18.73 -5.81
N ILE A 168 7.99 18.40 -4.71
CA ILE A 168 6.53 18.33 -4.69
C ILE A 168 5.96 19.71 -4.39
N LYS A 169 5.03 20.15 -5.25
CA LYS A 169 4.30 21.41 -5.09
C LYS A 169 3.06 21.25 -4.23
N THR A 170 2.31 20.14 -4.42
CA THR A 170 1.11 19.87 -3.63
C THR A 170 0.72 18.39 -3.68
N PHE A 171 -0.01 17.97 -2.65
CA PHE A 171 -0.69 16.68 -2.60
C PHE A 171 -2.19 16.90 -2.74
N ILE A 172 -2.88 16.01 -3.45
CA ILE A 172 -4.33 16.07 -3.64
C ILE A 172 -4.87 14.67 -3.36
N GLU A 173 -5.62 14.54 -2.28
CA GLU A 173 -6.18 13.25 -1.86
C GLU A 173 -7.51 13.00 -2.56
N LYS A 174 -7.62 11.90 -3.30
CA LYS A 174 -8.85 11.38 -3.91
C LYS A 174 -9.72 12.42 -4.60
N PRO A 175 -9.25 13.02 -5.72
CA PRO A 175 -9.94 14.10 -6.40
C PRO A 175 -11.28 13.64 -7.00
N ALA A 176 -12.20 14.57 -7.23
CA ALA A 176 -13.39 14.33 -8.03
C ALA A 176 -13.02 13.97 -9.48
N GLY A 177 -13.87 13.19 -10.17
CA GLY A 177 -13.55 12.61 -11.50
C GLY A 177 -13.15 13.64 -12.57
N GLU A 178 -13.75 14.83 -12.55
CA GLU A 178 -13.38 15.93 -13.47
C GLU A 178 -11.94 16.41 -13.23
N PHE A 179 -11.53 16.58 -11.98
CA PHE A 179 -10.17 16.97 -11.65
C PHE A 179 -9.17 15.84 -11.96
N ALA A 180 -9.52 14.58 -11.66
CA ALA A 180 -8.66 13.44 -12.00
C ALA A 180 -8.37 13.39 -13.51
N LYS A 181 -9.37 13.70 -14.36
CA LYS A 181 -9.20 13.76 -15.80
C LYS A 181 -8.25 14.88 -16.22
N MET A 182 -8.42 16.09 -15.66
CA MET A 182 -7.51 17.22 -15.90
C MET A 182 -6.07 16.90 -15.48
N PHE A 183 -5.88 16.20 -14.36
CA PHE A 183 -4.56 15.82 -13.86
C PHE A 183 -3.84 14.87 -14.81
N VAL A 184 -4.55 13.89 -15.38
CA VAL A 184 -3.97 12.97 -16.38
C VAL A 184 -3.55 13.74 -17.64
N GLU A 185 -4.35 14.70 -18.09
CA GLU A 185 -4.12 15.47 -19.32
C GLU A 185 -2.97 16.49 -19.18
N SER A 186 -2.75 17.06 -17.98
CA SER A 186 -1.74 18.08 -17.74
C SER A 186 -0.29 17.58 -17.77
N ASN A 187 -0.06 16.30 -17.53
CA ASN A 187 1.26 15.69 -17.35
C ASN A 187 2.10 16.24 -16.18
N GLU A 188 1.52 17.00 -15.28
CA GLU A 188 2.18 17.56 -14.09
C GLU A 188 1.88 16.73 -12.82
N PHE A 189 0.91 15.83 -12.91
CA PHE A 189 0.44 15.06 -11.76
C PHE A 189 0.83 13.58 -11.87
N TYR A 190 1.16 13.01 -10.73
CA TYR A 190 1.53 11.60 -10.56
C TYR A 190 0.71 10.97 -9.45
N TRP A 191 0.41 9.67 -9.56
CA TRP A 191 -0.21 8.93 -8.46
C TRP A 191 0.76 8.78 -7.30
N ASN A 192 0.28 9.08 -6.11
CA ASN A 192 0.96 8.80 -4.86
C ASN A 192 0.87 7.30 -4.53
N THR A 193 1.98 6.60 -4.56
CA THR A 193 2.01 5.16 -4.27
C THR A 193 1.92 4.82 -2.79
N GLY A 194 2.14 5.78 -1.90
CA GLY A 194 2.31 5.54 -0.48
C GLY A 194 3.62 4.83 -0.12
N ILE A 195 4.56 4.75 -1.07
CA ILE A 195 5.93 4.29 -0.82
C ILE A 195 6.81 5.51 -0.61
N PHE A 196 7.50 5.54 0.52
CA PHE A 196 8.36 6.65 0.93
C PHE A 196 9.77 6.18 1.23
N ILE A 197 10.76 7.06 1.03
CA ILE A 197 12.17 6.78 1.33
C ILE A 197 12.78 8.01 1.97
N TRP A 198 13.45 7.85 3.10
CA TRP A 198 14.12 8.93 3.82
C TRP A 198 15.17 8.43 4.79
N HIS A 199 16.05 9.31 5.17
CA HIS A 199 16.94 9.08 6.29
C HIS A 199 16.15 9.20 7.61
N VAL A 200 16.43 8.35 8.59
CA VAL A 200 15.68 8.28 9.85
C VAL A 200 15.69 9.61 10.61
N LYS A 201 16.81 10.35 10.61
CA LYS A 201 16.90 11.67 11.25
C LYS A 201 16.00 12.69 10.57
N THR A 202 16.00 12.72 9.22
CA THR A 202 15.21 13.67 8.44
C THR A 202 13.70 13.54 8.72
N ILE A 203 13.19 12.32 8.76
CA ILE A 203 11.77 12.13 9.06
C ILE A 203 11.42 12.45 10.52
N LEU A 204 12.28 12.10 11.47
CA LEU A 204 12.06 12.46 12.87
C LEU A 204 12.10 13.98 13.09
N GLU A 205 13.03 14.69 12.45
CA GLU A 205 13.06 16.16 12.46
C GLU A 205 11.80 16.77 11.87
N ALA A 206 11.29 16.21 10.75
CA ALA A 206 10.02 16.63 10.17
C ALA A 206 8.85 16.43 11.15
N PHE A 207 8.79 15.29 11.85
CA PHE A 207 7.80 15.06 12.90
C PHE A 207 7.92 16.06 14.06
N HIS A 208 9.13 16.31 14.56
CA HIS A 208 9.35 17.28 15.64
C HIS A 208 8.91 18.70 15.26
N ASN A 209 9.16 19.11 14.02
CA ASN A 209 8.83 20.44 13.55
C ASN A 209 7.34 20.62 13.22
N ILE A 210 6.69 19.60 12.65
CA ILE A 210 5.35 19.70 12.09
C ILE A 210 4.27 19.07 13.01
N MET A 211 4.63 18.01 13.73
CA MET A 211 3.75 17.29 14.66
C MET A 211 4.41 17.05 16.01
N PRO A 212 4.85 18.10 16.74
CA PRO A 212 5.60 17.96 17.99
C PRO A 212 4.81 17.21 19.09
N ASP A 213 3.50 17.16 18.98
CA ASP A 213 2.63 16.45 19.93
C ASP A 213 2.63 14.92 19.76
N ILE A 214 3.13 14.39 18.65
CA ILE A 214 3.22 12.94 18.41
C ILE A 214 4.49 12.35 19.02
N CYS A 215 5.62 13.08 18.98
CA CYS A 215 6.93 12.56 19.35
C CYS A 215 6.99 12.03 20.79
N PRO A 216 6.52 12.76 21.82
CA PRO A 216 6.55 12.25 23.19
C PRO A 216 5.76 10.97 23.43
N ARG A 217 4.80 10.68 22.53
CA ARG A 217 3.87 9.54 22.65
C ARG A 217 4.40 8.27 22.00
N VAL A 218 5.26 8.41 20.98
CA VAL A 218 5.84 7.30 20.23
C VAL A 218 7.31 7.05 20.58
N GLU A 219 7.99 8.03 21.16
CA GLU A 219 9.40 7.95 21.59
C GLU A 219 9.57 7.42 23.01
N ALA A 220 8.49 7.16 23.72
CA ALA A 220 8.52 6.54 25.04
C ALA A 220 8.88 5.05 24.94
N ASP A 221 9.44 4.48 26.00
CA ASP A 221 9.73 3.04 26.10
C ASP A 221 8.48 2.17 25.87
N MET A 222 7.31 2.70 26.20
CA MET A 222 6.00 2.11 25.92
C MET A 222 5.13 3.16 25.22
N PRO A 223 5.01 3.11 23.89
CA PRO A 223 4.26 4.11 23.13
C PRO A 223 2.77 4.03 23.43
N ASP A 224 2.15 5.19 23.71
CA ASP A 224 0.70 5.27 23.93
C ASP A 224 -0.04 5.70 22.65
N PHE A 225 -0.32 4.74 21.79
CA PHE A 225 -1.08 4.97 20.55
C PHE A 225 -2.51 5.48 20.79
N ARG A 226 -3.13 5.22 21.97
CA ARG A 226 -4.50 5.65 22.27
C ARG A 226 -4.64 7.17 22.27
N THR A 227 -3.59 7.86 22.66
CA THR A 227 -3.56 9.32 22.73
C THR A 227 -2.99 9.97 21.47
N CYS A 228 -2.40 9.19 20.54
CA CYS A 228 -1.91 9.72 19.27
C CYS A 228 -3.05 10.24 18.39
N PRO A 229 -2.83 11.33 17.65
CA PRO A 229 -3.79 11.81 16.66
C PRO A 229 -3.98 10.78 15.55
N ASN A 230 -5.24 10.56 15.12
CA ASN A 230 -5.53 9.70 13.97
C ASN A 230 -5.26 10.47 12.68
N SER A 231 -4.09 10.32 12.09
CA SER A 231 -3.66 11.14 10.97
C SER A 231 -2.75 10.39 9.99
N SER A 232 -2.90 10.74 8.70
CA SER A 232 -2.04 10.27 7.62
C SER A 232 -0.72 11.05 7.60
N ILE A 233 0.36 10.39 7.22
CA ILE A 233 1.66 11.02 6.98
C ILE A 233 1.55 12.04 5.85
N ASP A 234 0.79 11.74 4.79
CA ASP A 234 0.64 12.59 3.62
C ASP A 234 0.12 13.98 3.98
N THR A 235 -1.06 14.03 4.65
CA THR A 235 -1.75 15.28 4.95
C THR A 235 -1.18 16.05 6.15
N ARG A 236 -0.51 15.38 7.06
CA ARG A 236 -0.04 16.01 8.30
C ARG A 236 1.41 16.41 8.28
N VAL A 237 2.25 15.70 7.55
CA VAL A 237 3.69 15.96 7.49
C VAL A 237 4.11 16.33 6.08
N LEU A 238 3.84 15.49 5.07
CA LEU A 238 4.38 15.70 3.72
C LEU A 238 3.81 16.94 3.03
N GLU A 239 2.51 17.20 3.16
CA GLU A 239 1.89 18.43 2.63
C GLU A 239 2.44 19.74 3.24
N LYS A 240 3.05 19.65 4.41
CA LYS A 240 3.53 20.82 5.17
C LYS A 240 5.05 20.97 5.17
N SER A 241 5.75 20.01 4.61
CA SER A 241 7.20 20.00 4.53
C SER A 241 7.69 20.55 3.20
N ASP A 242 8.64 21.49 3.23
CA ASP A 242 9.25 22.07 2.04
C ASP A 242 10.35 21.18 1.43
N THR A 243 10.67 20.04 2.07
CA THR A 243 11.77 19.16 1.66
C THR A 243 11.31 17.86 1.01
N VAL A 244 10.07 17.82 0.52
CA VAL A 244 9.50 16.61 -0.10
C VAL A 244 9.73 16.59 -1.60
N TYR A 245 10.30 15.50 -2.08
CA TYR A 245 10.60 15.26 -3.48
C TYR A 245 9.92 13.98 -3.97
N VAL A 246 9.59 13.90 -5.22
CA VAL A 246 9.05 12.70 -5.86
C VAL A 246 10.04 12.12 -6.85
N GLN A 247 10.26 10.81 -6.76
CA GLN A 247 10.89 10.02 -7.80
C GLN A 247 9.78 9.50 -8.74
N VAL A 248 9.75 9.98 -9.96
CA VAL A 248 8.83 9.49 -10.98
C VAL A 248 9.31 8.14 -11.49
N CYS A 249 8.46 7.13 -11.39
CA CYS A 249 8.78 5.75 -11.71
C CYS A 249 7.76 5.15 -12.69
N ASP A 250 8.19 4.07 -13.36
CA ASP A 250 7.36 3.25 -14.21
C ASP A 250 7.74 1.77 -14.02
N PHE A 251 7.15 1.12 -13.03
CA PHE A 251 7.36 -0.30 -12.75
C PHE A 251 6.05 -1.11 -12.74
N GLY A 252 4.96 -0.52 -13.26
CA GLY A 252 3.65 -1.18 -13.29
C GLY A 252 3.10 -1.34 -11.87
N TRP A 253 2.65 -0.23 -11.28
CA TRP A 253 2.08 -0.19 -9.94
C TRP A 253 0.55 -0.12 -9.96
N ALA A 254 -0.09 -0.83 -9.03
CA ALA A 254 -1.50 -0.65 -8.73
C ALA A 254 -1.79 -0.86 -7.22
N ASP A 255 -2.64 -0.01 -6.64
CA ASP A 255 -3.27 -0.29 -5.35
C ASP A 255 -4.49 -1.19 -5.57
N ILE A 256 -4.40 -2.41 -5.08
CA ILE A 256 -5.53 -3.34 -5.11
C ILE A 256 -6.47 -3.01 -3.95
N GLY A 257 -7.25 -1.95 -4.12
CA GLY A 257 -8.14 -1.41 -3.09
C GLY A 257 -9.59 -1.89 -3.16
N THR A 258 -10.04 -2.41 -4.31
CA THR A 258 -11.43 -2.80 -4.57
C THR A 258 -11.51 -3.99 -5.52
N TRP A 259 -12.66 -4.67 -5.56
CA TRP A 259 -12.94 -5.72 -6.56
C TRP A 259 -12.81 -5.21 -8.00
N LYS A 260 -13.17 -3.94 -8.24
CA LYS A 260 -12.99 -3.31 -9.55
C LYS A 260 -11.50 -3.17 -9.89
N SER A 261 -10.68 -2.63 -8.99
CA SER A 261 -9.23 -2.50 -9.24
C SER A 261 -8.58 -3.88 -9.41
N LEU A 262 -9.03 -4.91 -8.69
CA LEU A 262 -8.59 -6.28 -8.90
C LEU A 262 -8.98 -6.79 -10.29
N TYR A 263 -10.23 -6.58 -10.72
CA TYR A 263 -10.69 -6.94 -12.06
C TYR A 263 -9.85 -6.26 -13.15
N ASP A 264 -9.57 -4.97 -13.00
CA ASP A 264 -8.85 -4.21 -14.02
C ASP A 264 -7.40 -4.71 -14.21
N ASN A 265 -6.77 -5.24 -13.16
CA ASN A 265 -5.37 -5.68 -13.16
C ASN A 265 -5.14 -7.19 -13.32
N LEU A 266 -6.17 -8.03 -13.29
CA LEU A 266 -6.03 -9.47 -13.50
C LEU A 266 -6.22 -9.89 -14.96
N PRO A 267 -5.60 -11.01 -15.38
CA PRO A 267 -5.86 -11.62 -16.68
C PRO A 267 -7.34 -11.95 -16.88
N LYS A 268 -7.83 -11.76 -18.11
CA LYS A 268 -9.22 -11.98 -18.48
C LYS A 268 -9.34 -13.10 -19.49
N ASP A 269 -10.42 -13.88 -19.40
CA ASP A 269 -10.77 -14.83 -20.45
C ASP A 269 -11.25 -14.11 -21.74
N ARG A 270 -11.62 -14.89 -22.77
CA ARG A 270 -12.10 -14.35 -24.06
C ARG A 270 -13.35 -13.50 -23.94
N ASN A 271 -14.16 -13.73 -22.91
CA ASN A 271 -15.39 -12.99 -22.61
C ASN A 271 -15.15 -11.89 -21.55
N LYS A 272 -13.90 -11.56 -21.27
CA LYS A 272 -13.48 -10.57 -20.26
C LYS A 272 -13.92 -10.92 -18.83
N ASN A 273 -14.09 -12.20 -18.49
CA ASN A 273 -14.27 -12.61 -17.11
C ASN A 273 -12.92 -12.79 -16.44
N VAL A 274 -12.84 -12.44 -15.16
CA VAL A 274 -11.75 -12.75 -14.24
C VAL A 274 -12.21 -13.87 -13.31
N ILE A 275 -11.49 -14.97 -13.27
CA ILE A 275 -11.79 -16.13 -12.42
C ILE A 275 -10.60 -16.33 -11.48
N ILE A 276 -10.85 -16.29 -10.17
CA ILE A 276 -9.83 -16.39 -9.13
C ILE A 276 -10.05 -17.69 -8.37
N ASN A 277 -9.08 -18.62 -8.46
CA ASN A 277 -9.05 -19.88 -7.70
C ASN A 277 -10.36 -20.66 -7.70
N SER A 278 -11.09 -20.65 -8.83
CA SER A 278 -12.46 -21.18 -8.89
C SER A 278 -12.65 -22.11 -10.07
N ASP A 279 -13.36 -23.22 -9.84
CA ASP A 279 -13.86 -24.09 -10.92
C ASP A 279 -15.22 -23.58 -11.38
N THR A 280 -15.31 -23.10 -12.62
CA THR A 280 -16.54 -22.48 -13.13
C THR A 280 -16.94 -22.98 -14.50
N LEU A 281 -18.23 -23.21 -14.69
CA LEU A 281 -18.86 -23.39 -15.99
C LEU A 281 -19.71 -22.15 -16.29
N LEU A 282 -19.27 -21.37 -17.26
CA LEU A 282 -19.88 -20.07 -17.61
C LEU A 282 -20.65 -20.17 -18.93
N TYR A 283 -21.94 -19.85 -18.89
CA TYR A 283 -22.83 -19.81 -20.06
C TYR A 283 -23.28 -18.38 -20.29
N ASN A 284 -22.97 -17.82 -21.46
CA ASN A 284 -23.34 -16.43 -21.82
C ASN A 284 -22.95 -15.38 -20.77
N CYS A 285 -21.78 -15.57 -20.10
CA CYS A 285 -21.25 -14.69 -19.07
C CYS A 285 -20.12 -13.81 -19.62
N LYS A 286 -20.12 -12.51 -19.30
CA LYS A 286 -19.06 -11.58 -19.72
C LYS A 286 -18.82 -10.49 -18.69
N ASN A 287 -17.58 -9.96 -18.70
CA ASN A 287 -17.15 -8.83 -17.85
C ASN A 287 -17.30 -9.08 -16.34
N ASN A 288 -17.31 -10.32 -15.86
CA ASN A 288 -17.51 -10.66 -14.45
C ASN A 288 -16.19 -10.85 -13.72
N ILE A 289 -16.22 -10.72 -12.41
CA ILE A 289 -15.18 -11.21 -11.50
C ILE A 289 -15.77 -12.26 -10.58
N ILE A 290 -15.17 -13.44 -10.57
CA ILE A 290 -15.67 -14.61 -9.85
C ILE A 290 -14.55 -15.13 -8.97
N GLN A 291 -14.81 -15.21 -7.66
CA GLN A 291 -13.92 -15.77 -6.66
C GLN A 291 -14.74 -16.72 -5.76
N LEU A 292 -14.40 -17.99 -5.76
CA LEU A 292 -15.05 -19.02 -4.95
C LEU A 292 -13.98 -19.78 -4.17
N PRO A 293 -14.38 -20.46 -3.09
CA PRO A 293 -13.46 -21.33 -2.36
C PRO A 293 -12.87 -22.41 -3.28
N GLU A 294 -11.61 -22.77 -3.04
CA GLU A 294 -10.92 -23.83 -3.78
C GLU A 294 -11.72 -25.14 -3.76
N GLY A 295 -11.80 -25.81 -4.92
CA GLY A 295 -12.54 -27.06 -5.09
C GLY A 295 -14.07 -26.90 -5.18
N LYS A 296 -14.58 -25.68 -5.16
CA LYS A 296 -16.00 -25.43 -5.37
C LYS A 296 -16.30 -25.21 -6.85
N LEU A 297 -17.14 -26.07 -7.42
CA LEU A 297 -17.69 -25.90 -8.78
C LEU A 297 -18.93 -25.00 -8.76
N ALA A 298 -18.95 -23.99 -9.62
CA ALA A 298 -20.12 -23.16 -9.87
C ALA A 298 -20.53 -23.17 -11.33
N VAL A 299 -21.83 -23.23 -11.57
CA VAL A 299 -22.45 -23.05 -12.89
C VAL A 299 -23.15 -21.69 -12.89
N ILE A 300 -22.75 -20.81 -13.78
CA ILE A 300 -23.25 -19.43 -13.85
C ILE A 300 -23.70 -19.12 -15.27
N GLN A 301 -24.88 -18.55 -15.40
CA GLN A 301 -25.49 -18.23 -16.69
C GLN A 301 -25.99 -16.78 -16.73
N ASP A 302 -25.82 -16.14 -17.90
CA ASP A 302 -26.40 -14.83 -18.28
C ASP A 302 -25.98 -13.65 -17.36
N LEU A 303 -24.78 -13.69 -16.74
CA LEU A 303 -24.25 -12.56 -15.98
C LEU A 303 -23.34 -11.67 -16.84
N ASP A 304 -23.56 -10.36 -16.76
CA ASP A 304 -22.73 -9.33 -17.41
C ASP A 304 -22.38 -8.20 -16.43
N GLY A 305 -21.08 -8.06 -16.13
CA GLY A 305 -20.55 -7.01 -15.26
C GLY A 305 -20.77 -7.27 -13.76
N TYR A 306 -20.84 -8.50 -13.32
CA TYR A 306 -21.09 -8.87 -11.92
C TYR A 306 -19.81 -9.22 -11.16
N LEU A 307 -19.88 -8.99 -9.87
CA LEU A 307 -19.05 -9.61 -8.84
C LEU A 307 -19.82 -10.81 -8.28
N VAL A 308 -19.17 -11.98 -8.28
CA VAL A 308 -19.59 -13.19 -7.56
C VAL A 308 -18.44 -13.59 -6.65
N ALA A 309 -18.57 -13.43 -5.36
CA ALA A 309 -17.51 -13.79 -4.43
C ALA A 309 -18.07 -14.55 -3.22
N GLU A 310 -17.39 -15.62 -2.83
CA GLU A 310 -17.77 -16.45 -1.70
C GLU A 310 -16.53 -16.79 -0.84
N GLN A 311 -16.69 -16.71 0.47
CA GLN A 311 -15.71 -17.18 1.44
C GLN A 311 -16.38 -17.60 2.74
N GLY A 312 -16.17 -18.87 3.16
CA GLY A 312 -16.81 -19.45 4.34
C GLY A 312 -18.32 -19.45 4.24
N ASN A 313 -18.99 -18.71 5.12
CA ASN A 313 -20.47 -18.58 5.13
C ASN A 313 -20.99 -17.31 4.44
N GLY A 314 -20.14 -16.58 3.74
CA GLY A 314 -20.50 -15.33 3.06
C GLY A 314 -20.48 -15.47 1.55
N LEU A 315 -21.55 -15.02 0.88
CA LEU A 315 -21.67 -14.92 -0.57
C LEU A 315 -22.16 -13.52 -0.93
N ILE A 316 -21.54 -12.91 -1.95
CA ILE A 316 -22.00 -11.69 -2.58
C ILE A 316 -22.18 -11.89 -4.07
N ILE A 317 -23.31 -11.41 -4.61
CA ILE A 317 -23.57 -11.30 -6.02
C ILE A 317 -24.15 -9.92 -6.27
N CYS A 318 -23.39 -9.04 -6.95
CA CYS A 318 -23.83 -7.68 -7.26
C CYS A 318 -23.15 -7.17 -8.52
N LYS A 319 -23.62 -6.04 -9.08
CA LYS A 319 -22.88 -5.34 -10.13
C LYS A 319 -21.52 -4.87 -9.58
N LYS A 320 -20.45 -5.01 -10.35
CA LYS A 320 -19.10 -4.55 -9.95
C LYS A 320 -19.07 -3.07 -9.57
N GLU A 321 -19.86 -2.25 -10.27
CA GLU A 321 -19.94 -0.80 -10.07
C GLU A 321 -20.63 -0.44 -8.76
N ASP A 322 -21.56 -1.26 -8.29
CA ASP A 322 -22.37 -1.02 -7.09
C ASP A 322 -21.73 -1.58 -5.81
N GLN A 323 -20.62 -2.28 -5.91
CA GLN A 323 -19.99 -2.97 -4.78
C GLN A 323 -19.65 -2.03 -3.60
N GLN A 324 -19.31 -0.77 -3.88
CA GLN A 324 -18.98 0.19 -2.83
C GLN A 324 -20.19 0.67 -2.02
N SER A 325 -21.40 0.51 -2.56
CA SER A 325 -22.65 0.86 -1.86
C SER A 325 -23.07 -0.21 -0.85
N ILE A 326 -22.51 -1.43 -0.97
CA ILE A 326 -22.79 -2.55 -0.07
C ILE A 326 -21.76 -2.53 1.08
N ARG A 327 -22.12 -1.93 2.20
CA ARG A 327 -21.28 -1.80 3.40
C ARG A 327 -21.91 -2.52 4.59
#